data_18727f49ed3eb94b6ae44ea471630a01
#
_entry.id   18727f49ed3eb94b6ae44ea471630a01
#
_cell.length_a   1.000
_cell.length_b   1.000
_cell.length_c   1.000
_cell.angle_alpha   90.00
_cell.angle_beta   90.00
_cell.angle_gamma   90.00
#
_symmetry.space_group_name_H-M   'P 1'
#
loop_
_entity.id
_entity.type
_entity.pdbx_description
1 polymer ?
#
loop_
_entity_poly.entity_id
_entity_poly.type
_entity_poly.pdbx_seq_one_letter_code
_entity_poly.pdbx_strand_id
1 'polypeptide(L)'
;MAVAIMIAMSGCKAGEQGNNMVKVADRDLKRETRTVGNFDAVRLIGSYDVVYSQGKTTKVEVVAPDNMMDMITTEVKNGTLTISTKKIAGVTVISRTSDDVTVYVTSPTLTEMNLIGSGDITAKDPVKSDRLKLNLQGSGDMDFSNIECKNLTANLQGSGDMKISKVSTSETALLQLQGSGDFEVGDADSPKLVVTLQGSGDMNINRVSSADIVSATLKGSGDMTLSSINCKALAVNQYGGDMKIKNAKTTTSLVNLHGSGDMTANFDSCSNITATLYGSGDMRLSGATNMYSRHKRGSGNIYDNNLKRSQTMSTVSSTERSAFSPNGIEAQP
;
A
#
# COMPACT_ATOMS: atom_id res chain seq x y z
N MET A 1 37.09 -17.67 24.28
CA MET A 1 35.65 -18.03 24.20
C MET A 1 35.34 -18.35 22.76
N ALA A 2 34.99 -19.59 22.45
CA ALA A 2 34.78 -20.04 21.09
C ALA A 2 33.34 -19.74 20.67
N VAL A 3 33.16 -18.90 19.62
CA VAL A 3 31.88 -18.68 18.96
C VAL A 3 31.66 -19.84 17.99
N ALA A 4 30.71 -20.70 18.26
CA ALA A 4 30.34 -21.78 17.37
C ALA A 4 29.54 -21.22 16.18
N ILE A 5 30.18 -21.18 15.02
CA ILE A 5 29.55 -20.89 13.74
C ILE A 5 28.95 -22.20 13.23
N MET A 6 27.61 -22.31 13.19
CA MET A 6 26.97 -23.44 12.53
C MET A 6 26.63 -23.08 11.09
N ILE A 7 27.31 -23.73 10.17
CA ILE A 7 26.98 -23.74 8.74
C ILE A 7 25.95 -24.84 8.52
N ALA A 8 24.75 -24.53 8.12
CA ALA A 8 23.75 -25.51 7.75
C ALA A 8 24.00 -26.00 6.33
N MET A 9 24.57 -27.19 6.17
CA MET A 9 24.51 -27.99 4.96
C MET A 9 23.31 -28.93 5.04
N SER A 10 22.45 -28.87 4.02
CA SER A 10 21.30 -29.77 3.88
C SER A 10 21.79 -31.18 3.52
N GLY A 11 21.42 -32.14 4.36
CA GLY A 11 21.59 -33.57 4.11
C GLY A 11 20.61 -34.34 4.95
N CYS A 12 19.58 -34.90 4.32
CA CYS A 12 18.63 -35.85 4.92
C CYS A 12 19.34 -37.06 5.46
N LYS A 13 19.17 -37.34 6.77
CA LYS A 13 19.08 -38.72 7.28
C LYS A 13 18.36 -38.71 8.63
N ALA A 14 17.35 -39.57 8.73
CA ALA A 14 16.59 -39.82 9.94
C ALA A 14 17.47 -40.49 11.03
N GLY A 15 17.30 -40.02 12.26
CA GLY A 15 17.89 -40.59 13.46
C GLY A 15 17.33 -39.87 14.67
N GLU A 16 16.47 -40.56 15.43
CA GLU A 16 15.95 -40.11 16.73
C GLU A 16 17.10 -39.79 17.68
N GLN A 17 17.11 -38.56 18.20
CA GLN A 17 17.72 -38.27 19.50
C GLN A 17 17.11 -36.99 20.10
N GLY A 18 16.68 -37.15 21.32
CA GLY A 18 16.35 -36.24 22.40
C GLY A 18 16.21 -34.76 22.12
N ASN A 19 14.98 -34.26 22.20
CA ASN A 19 14.63 -32.86 22.32
C ASN A 19 15.21 -32.24 23.60
N ASN A 20 16.47 -31.84 23.58
CA ASN A 20 16.94 -30.79 24.49
C ASN A 20 16.61 -29.44 23.85
N MET A 21 15.36 -29.03 23.92
CA MET A 21 15.03 -27.61 23.81
C MET A 21 15.66 -26.92 25.02
N VAL A 22 16.81 -26.31 24.84
CA VAL A 22 17.30 -25.29 25.75
C VAL A 22 16.24 -24.19 25.74
N LYS A 23 15.42 -24.10 26.81
CA LYS A 23 14.66 -22.90 27.10
C LYS A 23 15.71 -21.80 27.21
N VAL A 24 15.76 -20.92 26.19
CA VAL A 24 16.51 -19.68 26.29
C VAL A 24 15.80 -18.87 27.37
N ALA A 25 16.42 -18.79 28.54
CA ALA A 25 15.95 -17.98 29.66
C ALA A 25 15.75 -16.52 29.24
N ASP A 26 14.94 -15.79 29.98
CA ASP A 26 14.71 -14.32 29.86
C ASP A 26 15.96 -13.64 29.31
N ARG A 27 15.87 -13.17 28.05
CA ARG A 27 17.00 -12.49 27.42
C ARG A 27 17.04 -11.09 27.97
N ASP A 28 18.09 -10.76 28.70
CA ASP A 28 18.36 -9.39 29.11
C ASP A 28 18.51 -8.51 27.85
N LEU A 29 17.46 -7.78 27.50
CA LEU A 29 17.50 -6.81 26.42
C LEU A 29 18.28 -5.59 26.88
N LYS A 30 19.29 -5.21 26.14
CA LYS A 30 20.05 -3.98 26.34
C LYS A 30 19.52 -2.89 25.42
N ARG A 31 19.64 -1.65 25.91
CA ARG A 31 19.34 -0.44 25.13
C ARG A 31 20.62 0.34 24.91
N GLU A 32 20.91 0.67 23.67
CA GLU A 32 22.09 1.44 23.28
C GLU A 32 21.69 2.61 22.36
N THR A 33 22.11 3.82 22.72
CA THR A 33 21.96 4.99 21.86
C THR A 33 23.09 5.02 20.85
N ARG A 34 22.76 5.10 19.58
CA ARG A 34 23.71 5.18 18.45
C ARG A 34 24.02 6.64 18.12
N THR A 35 25.31 6.98 18.04
CA THR A 35 25.73 8.28 17.55
C THR A 35 25.65 8.29 16.03
N VAL A 36 24.72 9.04 15.47
CA VAL A 36 24.49 9.17 14.03
C VAL A 36 24.43 10.62 13.61
N GLY A 37 24.71 10.92 12.34
CA GLY A 37 24.48 12.23 11.75
C GLY A 37 23.00 12.52 11.53
N ASN A 38 22.68 13.73 11.06
CA ASN A 38 21.33 14.07 10.68
C ASN A 38 20.89 13.27 9.42
N PHE A 39 19.62 12.86 9.40
CA PHE A 39 19.01 12.19 8.28
C PHE A 39 17.54 12.62 8.14
N ASP A 40 17.01 12.48 6.95
CA ASP A 40 15.59 12.68 6.59
C ASP A 40 15.00 11.49 5.84
N ALA A 41 15.80 10.46 5.60
CA ALA A 41 15.36 9.19 5.04
C ALA A 41 15.81 8.02 5.93
N VAL A 42 14.99 6.97 6.00
CA VAL A 42 15.27 5.74 6.76
C VAL A 42 15.16 4.54 5.84
N ARG A 43 16.12 3.64 5.93
CA ARG A 43 16.14 2.37 5.21
C ARG A 43 16.40 1.23 6.16
N LEU A 44 15.46 0.32 6.29
CA LEU A 44 15.63 -0.95 6.98
C LEU A 44 15.93 -2.06 5.96
N ILE A 45 17.02 -2.80 6.17
CA ILE A 45 17.38 -3.96 5.36
C ILE A 45 17.53 -5.15 6.29
N GLY A 46 16.56 -6.07 6.25
CA GLY A 46 16.57 -7.27 7.09
C GLY A 46 15.23 -7.55 7.76
N SER A 47 15.30 -8.08 8.99
CA SER A 47 14.15 -8.57 9.74
C SER A 47 14.04 -7.95 11.13
N TYR A 48 14.61 -6.79 11.34
CA TYR A 48 14.46 -6.02 12.59
C TYR A 48 13.20 -5.15 12.53
N ASP A 49 12.70 -4.77 13.70
CA ASP A 49 11.59 -3.85 13.79
C ASP A 49 12.08 -2.41 13.98
N VAL A 50 11.39 -1.47 13.35
CA VAL A 50 11.64 -0.05 13.51
C VAL A 50 10.41 0.65 14.04
N VAL A 51 10.56 1.36 15.14
CA VAL A 51 9.54 2.27 15.67
C VAL A 51 10.00 3.69 15.38
N TYR A 52 9.28 4.36 14.48
CA TYR A 52 9.57 5.72 14.07
C TYR A 52 8.66 6.72 14.79
N SER A 53 9.27 7.82 15.26
CA SER A 53 8.55 9.00 15.79
C SER A 53 9.14 10.27 15.22
N GLN A 54 8.33 11.19 14.75
CA GLN A 54 8.81 12.50 14.33
C GLN A 54 9.03 13.40 15.56
N GLY A 55 10.23 13.97 15.72
CA GLY A 55 10.57 14.78 16.89
C GLY A 55 11.54 15.89 16.57
N LYS A 56 11.84 16.75 17.55
CA LYS A 56 12.71 17.93 17.34
C LYS A 56 14.19 17.61 17.13
N THR A 57 14.63 16.44 17.56
CA THR A 57 16.04 16.03 17.55
C THR A 57 16.20 14.69 16.88
N THR A 58 17.36 14.46 16.26
CA THR A 58 17.73 13.15 15.74
C THR A 58 18.16 12.24 16.88
N LYS A 59 17.57 11.05 16.98
CA LYS A 59 17.90 10.02 17.96
C LYS A 59 17.71 8.63 17.37
N VAL A 60 18.66 7.74 17.62
CA VAL A 60 18.56 6.32 17.25
C VAL A 60 18.93 5.49 18.45
N GLU A 61 18.04 4.60 18.89
CA GLU A 61 18.27 3.66 19.98
C GLU A 61 17.99 2.24 19.51
N VAL A 62 18.90 1.35 19.78
CA VAL A 62 18.77 -0.09 19.50
C VAL A 62 18.45 -0.79 20.79
N VAL A 63 17.40 -1.62 20.78
CA VAL A 63 17.07 -2.55 21.87
C VAL A 63 17.21 -3.95 21.31
N ALA A 64 18.11 -4.71 21.90
CA ALA A 64 18.45 -6.05 21.42
C ALA A 64 19.10 -6.87 22.53
N PRO A 65 19.15 -8.22 22.41
CA PRO A 65 20.03 -9.06 23.24
C PRO A 65 21.51 -8.64 23.10
N ASP A 66 22.27 -8.71 24.20
CA ASP A 66 23.66 -8.28 24.25
C ASP A 66 24.53 -8.85 23.13
N ASN A 67 24.37 -10.13 22.86
CA ASN A 67 25.11 -10.85 21.80
C ASN A 67 24.75 -10.44 20.38
N MET A 68 23.66 -9.68 20.20
CA MET A 68 23.22 -9.17 18.88
C MET A 68 23.56 -7.69 18.67
N MET A 69 23.85 -6.95 19.73
CA MET A 69 24.05 -5.51 19.68
C MET A 69 25.12 -5.08 18.66
N ASP A 70 26.25 -5.82 18.60
CA ASP A 70 27.36 -5.58 17.68
C ASP A 70 27.06 -5.97 16.21
N MET A 71 25.99 -6.74 16.00
CA MET A 71 25.58 -7.20 14.69
C MET A 71 24.67 -6.20 13.98
N ILE A 72 24.07 -5.27 14.72
CA ILE A 72 23.14 -4.28 14.18
C ILE A 72 23.93 -3.03 13.79
N THR A 73 23.88 -2.69 12.51
CA THR A 73 24.52 -1.48 11.98
C THR A 73 23.49 -0.37 11.77
N THR A 74 23.89 0.85 12.14
CA THR A 74 23.12 2.07 11.94
C THR A 74 24.04 3.13 11.32
N GLU A 75 24.01 3.26 10.01
CA GLU A 75 24.90 4.15 9.26
C GLU A 75 24.10 5.23 8.53
N VAL A 76 24.59 6.46 8.61
CA VAL A 76 24.01 7.58 7.83
C VAL A 76 24.92 7.90 6.66
N LYS A 77 24.37 7.81 5.44
CA LYS A 77 25.03 8.23 4.19
C LYS A 77 24.04 9.04 3.35
N ASN A 78 24.48 10.19 2.87
CA ASN A 78 23.67 11.06 2.00
C ASN A 78 22.26 11.36 2.55
N GLY A 79 22.16 11.63 3.86
CA GLY A 79 20.88 11.91 4.50
C GLY A 79 20.01 10.68 4.77
N THR A 80 20.46 9.46 4.45
CA THR A 80 19.72 8.22 4.71
C THR A 80 20.33 7.44 5.86
N LEU A 81 19.56 7.21 6.92
CA LEU A 81 19.88 6.23 7.96
C LEU A 81 19.60 4.82 7.44
N THR A 82 20.63 4.00 7.32
CA THR A 82 20.49 2.58 6.96
C THR A 82 20.65 1.72 8.20
N ILE A 83 19.64 0.92 8.50
CA ILE A 83 19.61 -0.08 9.56
C ILE A 83 19.73 -1.44 8.90
N SER A 84 20.77 -2.22 9.28
CA SER A 84 21.00 -3.53 8.66
C SER A 84 21.83 -4.45 9.55
N THR A 85 21.95 -5.70 9.14
CA THR A 85 22.84 -6.65 9.79
C THR A 85 24.27 -6.51 9.26
N LYS A 86 25.25 -6.50 10.15
CA LYS A 86 26.67 -6.50 9.82
C LYS A 86 27.06 -7.71 8.97
N LYS A 87 27.75 -7.47 7.90
CA LYS A 87 28.31 -8.56 7.07
C LYS A 87 29.64 -9.02 7.64
N ILE A 88 29.80 -10.31 7.91
CA ILE A 88 31.05 -10.90 8.30
C ILE A 88 31.58 -11.74 7.12
N ALA A 89 32.79 -11.42 6.65
CA ALA A 89 33.44 -12.10 5.50
C ALA A 89 32.53 -12.17 4.22
N GLY A 90 31.69 -11.13 3.99
CA GLY A 90 30.78 -11.10 2.84
C GLY A 90 29.49 -11.91 2.99
N VAL A 91 29.32 -12.60 4.12
CA VAL A 91 28.10 -13.37 4.43
C VAL A 91 27.23 -12.59 5.40
N THR A 92 25.95 -12.51 5.13
CA THR A 92 24.98 -11.94 6.08
C THR A 92 24.67 -13.01 7.13
N VAL A 93 24.94 -12.71 8.40
CA VAL A 93 24.60 -13.61 9.51
C VAL A 93 23.11 -13.45 9.80
N ILE A 94 22.34 -14.49 9.52
CA ILE A 94 20.92 -14.52 9.85
C ILE A 94 20.79 -15.10 11.26
N SER A 95 20.34 -14.28 12.22
CA SER A 95 19.95 -14.78 13.54
C SER A 95 18.49 -15.23 13.50
N ARG A 96 18.19 -16.40 14.06
CA ARG A 96 16.81 -16.90 14.22
C ARG A 96 16.02 -16.14 15.32
N THR A 97 16.60 -15.11 15.90
CA THR A 97 16.04 -14.34 17.02
C THR A 97 15.92 -12.86 16.71
N SER A 98 15.62 -12.54 15.45
CA SER A 98 15.41 -11.16 14.97
C SER A 98 14.19 -10.47 15.62
N ASP A 99 13.22 -11.24 16.10
CA ASP A 99 12.00 -10.77 16.75
C ASP A 99 12.24 -10.01 18.07
N ASP A 100 13.46 -10.11 18.63
CA ASP A 100 13.85 -9.40 19.85
C ASP A 100 14.58 -8.07 19.58
N VAL A 101 14.74 -7.67 18.31
CA VAL A 101 15.48 -6.45 17.94
C VAL A 101 14.54 -5.36 17.49
N THR A 102 14.50 -4.28 18.26
CA THR A 102 13.74 -3.08 17.90
C THR A 102 14.65 -1.86 17.83
N VAL A 103 14.56 -1.10 16.74
CA VAL A 103 15.29 0.15 16.58
C VAL A 103 14.32 1.32 16.64
N TYR A 104 14.47 2.14 17.68
CA TYR A 104 13.71 3.37 17.85
C TYR A 104 14.40 4.51 17.10
N VAL A 105 13.69 5.12 16.17
CA VAL A 105 14.23 6.16 15.30
C VAL A 105 13.40 7.43 15.46
N THR A 106 14.09 8.54 15.75
CA THR A 106 13.47 9.87 15.80
C THR A 106 14.22 10.81 14.88
N SER A 107 13.50 11.59 14.07
CA SER A 107 14.08 12.66 13.25
C SER A 107 13.12 13.87 13.12
N PRO A 108 13.64 15.08 12.88
CA PRO A 108 12.80 16.27 12.67
C PRO A 108 11.99 16.21 11.39
N THR A 109 12.52 15.56 10.37
CA THR A 109 11.93 15.45 9.03
C THR A 109 12.00 14.00 8.55
N LEU A 110 11.03 13.58 7.77
CA LEU A 110 11.03 12.31 7.08
C LEU A 110 10.57 12.53 5.63
N THR A 111 11.42 12.22 4.67
CA THR A 111 11.12 12.31 3.24
C THR A 111 10.93 10.94 2.59
N GLU A 112 11.59 9.93 3.14
CA GLU A 112 11.53 8.56 2.62
C GLU A 112 11.67 7.53 3.73
N MET A 113 10.85 6.46 3.66
CA MET A 113 10.94 5.27 4.50
C MET A 113 10.96 4.03 3.61
N ASN A 114 12.04 3.25 3.69
CA ASN A 114 12.21 2.02 2.90
C ASN A 114 12.35 0.82 3.81
N LEU A 115 11.54 -0.18 3.59
CA LEU A 115 11.67 -1.52 4.17
C LEU A 115 12.04 -2.51 3.08
N ILE A 116 13.15 -3.22 3.26
CA ILE A 116 13.61 -4.29 2.37
C ILE A 116 13.86 -5.52 3.22
N GLY A 117 12.92 -6.45 3.25
CA GLY A 117 13.02 -7.66 4.06
C GLY A 117 11.72 -8.08 4.72
N SER A 118 11.83 -8.56 5.96
CA SER A 118 10.72 -9.16 6.72
C SER A 118 10.54 -8.54 8.12
N GLY A 119 11.26 -7.48 8.44
CA GLY A 119 11.04 -6.72 9.67
C GLY A 119 9.89 -5.73 9.48
N ASP A 120 9.42 -5.13 10.56
CA ASP A 120 8.27 -4.26 10.53
C ASP A 120 8.65 -2.79 10.80
N ILE A 121 7.89 -1.87 10.22
CA ILE A 121 8.03 -0.45 10.50
C ILE A 121 6.71 0.10 11.03
N THR A 122 6.75 0.67 12.23
CA THR A 122 5.58 1.29 12.86
C THR A 122 5.83 2.77 13.13
N ALA A 123 4.87 3.63 12.75
CA ALA A 123 4.82 5.05 13.10
C ALA A 123 3.44 5.39 13.68
N LYS A 124 3.33 5.39 15.02
CA LYS A 124 2.05 5.65 15.73
C LYS A 124 1.75 7.14 15.89
N ASP A 125 2.77 7.98 15.87
CA ASP A 125 2.62 9.43 15.88
C ASP A 125 2.41 9.97 14.46
N PRO A 126 1.74 11.13 14.31
CA PRO A 126 1.58 11.77 13.01
C PRO A 126 2.91 12.10 12.35
N VAL A 127 3.04 11.75 11.06
CA VAL A 127 4.21 12.09 10.23
C VAL A 127 3.85 13.26 9.32
N LYS A 128 4.61 14.36 9.42
CA LYS A 128 4.45 15.57 8.60
C LYS A 128 5.64 15.75 7.68
N SER A 129 5.36 16.00 6.40
CA SER A 129 6.40 16.18 5.38
C SER A 129 5.89 17.04 4.22
N ASP A 130 6.77 17.64 3.44
CA ASP A 130 6.35 18.18 2.15
C ASP A 130 6.11 17.04 1.14
N ARG A 131 7.03 16.08 1.10
CA ARG A 131 6.93 14.90 0.24
C ARG A 131 7.33 13.68 1.04
N LEU A 132 6.47 12.68 1.06
CA LEU A 132 6.76 11.42 1.74
C LEU A 132 6.68 10.26 0.75
N LYS A 133 7.71 9.45 0.76
CA LYS A 133 7.76 8.21 -0.01
C LYS A 133 7.90 7.03 0.94
N LEU A 134 6.97 6.09 0.87
CA LEU A 134 6.99 4.83 1.59
C LEU A 134 7.20 3.71 0.58
N ASN A 135 8.21 2.87 0.80
CA ASN A 135 8.46 1.69 -0.02
C ASN A 135 8.62 0.48 0.87
N LEU A 136 7.78 -0.51 0.66
CA LEU A 136 7.91 -1.83 1.24
C LEU A 136 8.27 -2.82 0.13
N GLN A 137 9.36 -3.56 0.34
CA GLN A 137 9.81 -4.61 -0.55
C GLN A 137 10.15 -5.86 0.25
N GLY A 138 9.25 -6.84 0.24
CA GLY A 138 9.43 -8.08 1.01
C GLY A 138 8.16 -8.62 1.62
N SER A 139 8.28 -9.13 2.86
CA SER A 139 7.20 -9.77 3.61
C SER A 139 6.99 -9.16 4.99
N GLY A 140 7.69 -8.10 5.32
CA GLY A 140 7.46 -7.33 6.54
C GLY A 140 6.36 -6.31 6.34
N ASP A 141 5.92 -5.65 7.41
CA ASP A 141 4.76 -4.79 7.40
C ASP A 141 5.11 -3.32 7.67
N MET A 142 4.27 -2.40 7.17
CA MET A 142 4.34 -0.99 7.51
C MET A 142 3.01 -0.49 8.08
N ASP A 143 3.02 0.07 9.29
CA ASP A 143 1.85 0.64 9.96
C ASP A 143 2.06 2.12 10.31
N PHE A 144 1.31 3.00 9.65
CA PHE A 144 1.31 4.44 9.87
C PHE A 144 -0.05 4.91 10.37
N SER A 145 -0.07 5.61 11.51
CA SER A 145 -1.33 6.16 12.05
C SER A 145 -1.85 7.34 11.24
N ASN A 146 -1.04 8.37 11.01
CA ASN A 146 -1.45 9.57 10.30
C ASN A 146 -0.30 10.14 9.47
N ILE A 147 -0.59 10.50 8.22
CA ILE A 147 0.36 11.13 7.30
C ILE A 147 -0.25 12.45 6.83
N GLU A 148 0.49 13.55 7.03
CA GLU A 148 0.15 14.89 6.57
C GLU A 148 1.27 15.40 5.66
N CYS A 149 1.01 15.57 4.37
CA CYS A 149 2.03 16.05 3.42
C CYS A 149 1.41 16.75 2.20
N LYS A 150 2.25 17.30 1.32
CA LYS A 150 1.76 17.77 0.00
C LYS A 150 1.57 16.59 -0.94
N ASN A 151 2.58 15.73 -1.02
CA ASN A 151 2.55 14.57 -1.90
C ASN A 151 2.95 13.31 -1.14
N LEU A 152 2.13 12.27 -1.23
CA LEU A 152 2.42 10.92 -0.76
C LEU A 152 2.60 9.97 -1.93
N THR A 153 3.66 9.19 -1.89
CA THR A 153 3.82 8.00 -2.73
C THR A 153 4.06 6.79 -1.82
N ALA A 154 3.15 5.83 -1.83
CA ALA A 154 3.27 4.62 -1.03
C ALA A 154 3.23 3.40 -1.96
N ASN A 155 4.31 2.64 -1.97
CA ASN A 155 4.51 1.48 -2.82
C ASN A 155 4.73 0.24 -1.96
N LEU A 156 3.94 -0.78 -2.19
CA LEU A 156 4.12 -2.10 -1.63
C LEU A 156 4.47 -3.08 -2.75
N GLN A 157 5.60 -3.79 -2.60
CA GLN A 157 6.05 -4.85 -3.49
C GLN A 157 6.37 -6.10 -2.67
N GLY A 158 5.55 -7.13 -2.80
CA GLY A 158 5.79 -8.39 -2.08
C GLY A 158 4.55 -9.01 -1.49
N SER A 159 4.71 -9.59 -0.28
CA SER A 159 3.66 -10.29 0.43
C SER A 159 3.44 -9.76 1.86
N GLY A 160 4.13 -8.70 2.24
CA GLY A 160 3.88 -7.98 3.48
C GLY A 160 2.74 -6.99 3.30
N ASP A 161 2.28 -6.37 4.38
CA ASP A 161 1.10 -5.51 4.39
C ASP A 161 1.47 -4.04 4.64
N MET A 162 0.68 -3.13 4.07
CA MET A 162 0.81 -1.70 4.36
C MET A 162 -0.52 -1.14 4.86
N LYS A 163 -0.47 -0.56 6.05
CA LYS A 163 -1.62 0.07 6.68
C LYS A 163 -1.35 1.54 6.97
N ILE A 164 -2.28 2.40 6.55
CA ILE A 164 -2.26 3.83 6.86
C ILE A 164 -3.65 4.21 7.38
N SER A 165 -3.75 4.54 8.66
CA SER A 165 -5.07 4.85 9.23
C SER A 165 -5.65 6.15 8.67
N LYS A 166 -4.80 7.16 8.42
CA LYS A 166 -5.22 8.42 7.81
C LYS A 166 -4.15 9.02 6.90
N VAL A 167 -4.57 9.43 5.70
CA VAL A 167 -3.77 10.19 4.73
C VAL A 167 -4.41 11.54 4.53
N SER A 168 -3.64 12.62 4.72
CA SER A 168 -4.05 13.99 4.38
C SER A 168 -2.99 14.62 3.49
N THR A 169 -3.33 14.87 2.22
CA THR A 169 -2.42 15.53 1.28
C THR A 169 -3.04 16.79 0.71
N SER A 170 -2.21 17.80 0.43
CA SER A 170 -2.68 19.02 -0.21
C SER A 170 -2.61 18.97 -1.74
N GLU A 171 -1.96 17.97 -2.32
CA GLU A 171 -1.81 17.80 -3.77
C GLU A 171 -2.21 16.39 -4.22
N THR A 172 -1.36 15.38 -3.99
CA THR A 172 -1.58 14.04 -4.55
C THR A 172 -1.23 12.94 -3.55
N ALA A 173 -2.06 11.91 -3.49
CA ALA A 173 -1.74 10.61 -2.91
C ALA A 173 -1.70 9.55 -4.01
N LEU A 174 -0.54 8.90 -4.16
CA LEU A 174 -0.32 7.78 -5.07
C LEU A 174 -0.07 6.51 -4.24
N LEU A 175 -0.98 5.54 -4.35
CA LEU A 175 -0.96 4.28 -3.60
C LEU A 175 -0.86 3.13 -4.58
N GLN A 176 0.18 2.31 -4.45
CA GLN A 176 0.45 1.21 -5.36
C GLN A 176 0.74 -0.07 -4.60
N LEU A 177 0.04 -1.13 -4.96
CA LEU A 177 0.29 -2.49 -4.50
C LEU A 177 0.69 -3.34 -5.70
N GLN A 178 1.84 -4.00 -5.59
CA GLN A 178 2.34 -4.97 -6.56
C GLN A 178 2.77 -6.25 -5.84
N GLY A 179 1.91 -7.26 -5.85
CA GLY A 179 2.21 -8.51 -5.13
C GLY A 179 0.98 -9.21 -4.59
N SER A 180 1.15 -9.85 -3.42
CA SER A 180 0.13 -10.66 -2.75
C SER A 180 -0.16 -10.21 -1.31
N GLY A 181 0.50 -9.18 -0.83
CA GLY A 181 0.20 -8.54 0.45
C GLY A 181 -0.99 -7.60 0.32
N ASP A 182 -1.46 -7.05 1.43
CA ASP A 182 -2.64 -6.21 1.48
C ASP A 182 -2.28 -4.73 1.73
N PHE A 183 -3.07 -3.82 1.14
CA PHE A 183 -2.91 -2.39 1.36
C PHE A 183 -4.22 -1.79 1.89
N GLU A 184 -4.19 -1.34 3.14
CA GLU A 184 -5.34 -0.73 3.80
C GLU A 184 -5.13 0.77 4.05
N VAL A 185 -6.11 1.60 3.64
CA VAL A 185 -6.19 3.00 4.04
C VAL A 185 -7.53 3.27 4.71
N GLY A 186 -7.48 3.82 5.91
CA GLY A 186 -8.67 4.22 6.64
C GLY A 186 -9.34 5.43 6.00
N ASP A 187 -8.83 6.61 6.26
CA ASP A 187 -9.34 7.86 5.71
C ASP A 187 -8.32 8.47 4.73
N ALA A 188 -8.74 8.83 3.53
CA ALA A 188 -7.96 9.59 2.56
C ALA A 188 -8.62 10.94 2.28
N ASP A 189 -7.90 12.01 2.60
CA ASP A 189 -8.24 13.39 2.27
C ASP A 189 -7.16 13.93 1.32
N SER A 190 -7.46 13.92 0.03
CA SER A 190 -6.48 14.25 -1.02
C SER A 190 -7.21 14.82 -2.23
N PRO A 191 -6.80 15.98 -2.76
CA PRO A 191 -7.39 16.52 -3.99
C PRO A 191 -7.30 15.53 -5.17
N LYS A 192 -6.19 14.79 -5.26
CA LYS A 192 -5.99 13.74 -6.25
C LYS A 192 -5.53 12.45 -5.59
N LEU A 193 -6.38 11.43 -5.66
CA LEU A 193 -6.06 10.08 -5.19
C LEU A 193 -5.93 9.13 -6.37
N VAL A 194 -4.77 8.50 -6.50
CA VAL A 194 -4.50 7.46 -7.50
C VAL A 194 -4.19 6.16 -6.79
N VAL A 195 -4.95 5.12 -7.09
CA VAL A 195 -4.87 3.81 -6.46
C VAL A 195 -4.65 2.76 -7.52
N THR A 196 -3.62 1.95 -7.39
CA THR A 196 -3.31 0.88 -8.34
C THR A 196 -3.00 -0.41 -7.61
N LEU A 197 -3.73 -1.46 -7.93
CA LEU A 197 -3.46 -2.83 -7.51
C LEU A 197 -3.01 -3.65 -8.72
N GLN A 198 -1.86 -4.29 -8.60
CA GLN A 198 -1.33 -5.21 -9.60
C GLN A 198 -0.83 -6.49 -8.89
N GLY A 199 -1.64 -7.55 -8.92
CA GLY A 199 -1.29 -8.80 -8.23
C GLY A 199 -2.50 -9.57 -7.73
N SER A 200 -2.31 -10.27 -6.60
CA SER A 200 -3.31 -11.14 -5.99
C SER A 200 -3.66 -10.74 -4.55
N GLY A 201 -3.01 -9.73 -4.02
CA GLY A 201 -3.35 -9.13 -2.71
C GLY A 201 -4.54 -8.19 -2.83
N ASP A 202 -5.05 -7.72 -1.71
CA ASP A 202 -6.24 -6.88 -1.65
C ASP A 202 -5.90 -5.41 -1.35
N MET A 203 -6.71 -4.51 -1.90
CA MET A 203 -6.58 -3.08 -1.62
C MET A 203 -7.90 -2.49 -1.11
N ASN A 204 -7.86 -1.95 0.11
CA ASN A 204 -9.03 -1.43 0.80
C ASN A 204 -8.87 0.05 1.15
N ILE A 205 -9.75 0.91 0.61
CA ILE A 205 -9.85 2.32 0.98
C ILE A 205 -11.22 2.53 1.65
N ASN A 206 -11.21 2.83 2.95
CA ASN A 206 -12.47 2.92 3.69
C ASN A 206 -13.22 4.22 3.42
N ARG A 207 -12.52 5.35 3.36
CA ARG A 207 -13.17 6.65 3.09
C ARG A 207 -12.27 7.58 2.28
N VAL A 208 -12.88 8.23 1.28
CA VAL A 208 -12.30 9.39 0.59
C VAL A 208 -13.21 10.58 0.87
N SER A 209 -12.70 11.59 1.59
CA SER A 209 -13.55 12.64 2.17
C SER A 209 -13.90 13.75 1.19
N SER A 210 -12.95 14.24 0.41
CA SER A 210 -13.20 15.33 -0.55
C SER A 210 -12.10 15.39 -1.61
N ALA A 211 -12.23 14.59 -2.65
CA ALA A 211 -11.27 14.61 -3.75
C ALA A 211 -11.83 15.37 -4.97
N ASP A 212 -10.96 16.02 -5.73
CA ASP A 212 -11.32 16.46 -7.08
C ASP A 212 -11.35 15.24 -8.01
N ILE A 213 -10.32 14.38 -7.91
CA ILE A 213 -10.17 13.21 -8.78
C ILE A 213 -9.81 11.99 -7.96
N VAL A 214 -10.53 10.89 -8.16
CA VAL A 214 -10.17 9.55 -7.73
C VAL A 214 -9.97 8.67 -8.96
N SER A 215 -8.80 8.07 -9.10
CA SER A 215 -8.49 7.09 -10.15
C SER A 215 -8.13 5.76 -9.51
N ALA A 216 -8.88 4.71 -9.80
CA ALA A 216 -8.65 3.36 -9.28
C ALA A 216 -8.42 2.38 -10.43
N THR A 217 -7.33 1.62 -10.37
CA THR A 217 -6.99 0.63 -11.38
C THR A 217 -6.68 -0.70 -10.72
N LEU A 218 -7.39 -1.74 -11.12
CA LEU A 218 -7.18 -3.13 -10.68
C LEU A 218 -6.68 -3.97 -11.85
N LYS A 219 -5.50 -4.58 -11.68
CA LYS A 219 -4.87 -5.52 -12.63
C LYS A 219 -4.42 -6.75 -11.86
N GLY A 220 -5.01 -7.90 -12.14
CA GLY A 220 -4.65 -9.13 -11.45
C GLY A 220 -5.86 -9.89 -10.93
N SER A 221 -5.67 -10.70 -9.89
CA SER A 221 -6.70 -11.57 -9.32
C SER A 221 -7.13 -11.17 -7.92
N GLY A 222 -6.46 -10.19 -7.31
CA GLY A 222 -6.82 -9.63 -6.01
C GLY A 222 -8.04 -8.71 -6.11
N ASP A 223 -8.59 -8.31 -4.97
CA ASP A 223 -9.81 -7.53 -4.89
C ASP A 223 -9.54 -6.08 -4.49
N MET A 224 -10.35 -5.15 -5.01
CA MET A 224 -10.29 -3.75 -4.60
C MET A 224 -11.62 -3.28 -4.05
N THR A 225 -11.61 -2.76 -2.82
CA THR A 225 -12.79 -2.18 -2.20
C THR A 225 -12.58 -0.68 -1.92
N LEU A 226 -13.51 0.14 -2.44
CA LEU A 226 -13.65 1.55 -2.13
C LEU A 226 -14.96 1.74 -1.39
N SER A 227 -14.94 1.97 -0.06
CA SER A 227 -16.16 1.87 0.74
C SER A 227 -17.01 3.13 0.72
N SER A 228 -16.42 4.30 0.86
CA SER A 228 -17.13 5.59 0.83
C SER A 228 -16.32 6.62 0.06
N ILE A 229 -16.84 7.09 -1.06
CA ILE A 229 -16.13 8.04 -1.93
C ILE A 229 -16.96 9.31 -2.07
N ASN A 230 -16.32 10.45 -1.78
CA ASN A 230 -16.85 11.76 -2.09
C ASN A 230 -15.84 12.51 -2.98
N CYS A 231 -16.13 12.63 -4.28
CA CYS A 231 -15.23 13.31 -5.22
C CYS A 231 -15.99 13.96 -6.38
N LYS A 232 -15.31 14.81 -7.14
CA LYS A 232 -15.91 15.41 -8.37
C LYS A 232 -15.86 14.40 -9.53
N ALA A 233 -14.72 13.77 -9.75
CA ALA A 233 -14.52 12.81 -10.83
C ALA A 233 -13.98 11.47 -10.30
N LEU A 234 -14.65 10.37 -10.66
CA LEU A 234 -14.25 9.01 -10.36
C LEU A 234 -13.95 8.26 -11.66
N ALA A 235 -12.74 7.77 -11.82
CA ALA A 235 -12.33 6.90 -12.92
C ALA A 235 -11.92 5.53 -12.39
N VAL A 236 -12.55 4.47 -12.87
CA VAL A 236 -12.33 3.10 -12.44
C VAL A 236 -12.02 2.22 -13.63
N ASN A 237 -10.90 1.50 -13.59
CA ASN A 237 -10.50 0.56 -14.61
C ASN A 237 -10.17 -0.80 -13.96
N GLN A 238 -10.93 -1.82 -14.32
CA GLN A 238 -10.77 -3.18 -13.83
C GLN A 238 -10.39 -4.11 -15.00
N TYR A 239 -9.30 -4.88 -14.82
CA TYR A 239 -8.80 -5.83 -15.81
C TYR A 239 -8.82 -7.29 -15.32
N GLY A 240 -9.19 -7.52 -14.07
CA GLY A 240 -9.32 -8.83 -13.43
C GLY A 240 -9.71 -8.64 -11.98
N GLY A 241 -9.74 -9.71 -11.15
CA GLY A 241 -10.17 -9.62 -9.76
C GLY A 241 -11.57 -9.01 -9.60
N ASP A 242 -12.01 -8.78 -8.39
CA ASP A 242 -13.32 -8.17 -8.14
C ASP A 242 -13.18 -6.73 -7.61
N MET A 243 -14.01 -5.83 -8.12
CA MET A 243 -14.02 -4.45 -7.65
C MET A 243 -15.35 -4.08 -7.02
N LYS A 244 -15.29 -3.50 -5.81
CA LYS A 244 -16.45 -3.09 -5.06
C LYS A 244 -16.38 -1.63 -4.64
N ILE A 245 -17.33 -0.84 -5.15
CA ILE A 245 -17.58 0.54 -4.72
C ILE A 245 -18.88 0.54 -3.95
N LYS A 246 -18.80 0.71 -2.59
CA LYS A 246 -19.98 0.55 -1.75
C LYS A 246 -20.88 1.78 -1.79
N ASN A 247 -20.30 2.99 -1.67
CA ASN A 247 -21.05 4.24 -1.69
C ASN A 247 -20.21 5.32 -2.37
N ALA A 248 -20.68 5.83 -3.49
CA ALA A 248 -20.02 6.92 -4.22
C ALA A 248 -20.93 8.13 -4.37
N LYS A 249 -20.44 9.29 -3.95
CA LYS A 249 -21.04 10.59 -4.22
C LYS A 249 -20.11 11.36 -5.16
N THR A 250 -20.55 11.54 -6.43
CA THR A 250 -19.68 12.06 -7.48
C THR A 250 -20.42 12.97 -8.44
N THR A 251 -19.70 13.82 -9.15
CA THR A 251 -20.27 14.56 -10.27
C THR A 251 -20.19 13.72 -11.55
N THR A 252 -19.03 13.15 -11.84
CA THR A 252 -18.84 12.32 -13.03
C THR A 252 -18.15 11.01 -12.64
N SER A 253 -18.65 9.90 -13.16
CA SER A 253 -18.07 8.58 -12.95
C SER A 253 -17.89 7.85 -14.28
N LEU A 254 -16.65 7.38 -14.52
CA LEU A 254 -16.30 6.49 -15.61
C LEU A 254 -15.93 5.14 -15.00
N VAL A 255 -16.70 4.11 -15.30
CA VAL A 255 -16.48 2.77 -14.78
C VAL A 255 -16.27 1.80 -15.92
N ASN A 256 -15.08 1.21 -15.99
CA ASN A 256 -14.66 0.32 -17.07
C ASN A 256 -14.29 -1.05 -16.53
N LEU A 257 -14.91 -2.09 -17.05
CA LEU A 257 -14.57 -3.49 -16.81
C LEU A 257 -14.08 -4.11 -18.11
N HIS A 258 -12.80 -4.56 -18.11
CA HIS A 258 -12.14 -5.13 -19.29
C HIS A 258 -11.81 -6.63 -19.17
N GLY A 259 -12.23 -7.27 -18.11
CA GLY A 259 -11.77 -8.63 -17.79
C GLY A 259 -12.90 -9.61 -17.50
N SER A 260 -12.56 -10.60 -16.65
CA SER A 260 -13.45 -11.67 -16.22
C SER A 260 -13.98 -11.52 -14.80
N GLY A 261 -13.38 -10.64 -13.97
CA GLY A 261 -13.86 -10.36 -12.62
C GLY A 261 -15.14 -9.52 -12.62
N ASP A 262 -15.81 -9.49 -11.50
CA ASP A 262 -17.06 -8.76 -11.32
C ASP A 262 -16.85 -7.35 -10.75
N MET A 263 -17.67 -6.40 -11.18
CA MET A 263 -17.71 -5.05 -10.64
C MET A 263 -19.05 -4.77 -10.00
N THR A 264 -19.04 -4.31 -8.76
CA THR A 264 -20.23 -3.79 -8.08
C THR A 264 -20.01 -2.33 -7.69
N ALA A 265 -20.87 -1.43 -8.15
CA ALA A 265 -20.79 -0.01 -7.79
C ALA A 265 -22.16 0.53 -7.40
N ASN A 266 -22.23 1.12 -6.20
CA ASN A 266 -23.39 1.86 -5.72
C ASN A 266 -23.09 3.36 -5.69
N PHE A 267 -23.95 4.16 -6.31
CA PHE A 267 -23.86 5.61 -6.37
C PHE A 267 -24.96 6.22 -5.50
N ASP A 268 -24.59 6.76 -4.33
CA ASP A 268 -25.55 7.52 -3.50
C ASP A 268 -26.11 8.71 -4.28
N SER A 269 -25.23 9.38 -5.04
CA SER A 269 -25.59 10.40 -6.02
C SER A 269 -24.49 10.59 -7.05
N CYS A 270 -24.84 10.63 -8.32
CA CYS A 270 -23.92 10.95 -9.39
C CYS A 270 -24.66 11.77 -10.48
N SER A 271 -24.01 12.81 -11.03
CA SER A 271 -24.66 13.52 -12.14
C SER A 271 -24.55 12.73 -13.44
N ASN A 272 -23.37 12.19 -13.76
CA ASN A 272 -23.12 11.49 -15.01
C ASN A 272 -22.36 10.20 -14.78
N ILE A 273 -22.91 9.07 -15.23
CA ILE A 273 -22.23 7.77 -15.22
C ILE A 273 -22.03 7.29 -16.65
N THR A 274 -20.80 6.94 -16.98
CA THR A 274 -20.48 6.17 -18.19
C THR A 274 -19.94 4.82 -17.76
N ALA A 275 -20.63 3.74 -18.18
CA ALA A 275 -20.24 2.36 -17.85
C ALA A 275 -19.84 1.64 -19.12
N THR A 276 -18.65 1.02 -19.11
CA THR A 276 -18.12 0.28 -20.26
C THR A 276 -17.74 -1.13 -19.83
N LEU A 277 -18.25 -2.14 -20.53
CA LEU A 277 -17.94 -3.53 -20.33
C LEU A 277 -17.33 -4.16 -21.60
N TYR A 278 -16.06 -4.60 -21.49
CA TYR A 278 -15.35 -5.35 -22.51
C TYR A 278 -14.84 -6.66 -21.89
N GLY A 279 -15.68 -7.68 -21.81
CA GLY A 279 -15.22 -8.92 -21.18
C GLY A 279 -16.35 -9.89 -20.88
N SER A 280 -16.05 -10.84 -19.99
CA SER A 280 -16.98 -11.88 -19.55
C SER A 280 -17.48 -11.69 -18.11
N GLY A 281 -16.88 -10.80 -17.34
CA GLY A 281 -17.35 -10.45 -16.00
C GLY A 281 -18.64 -9.63 -16.02
N ASP A 282 -19.33 -9.60 -14.90
CA ASP A 282 -20.59 -8.87 -14.73
C ASP A 282 -20.37 -7.51 -14.04
N MET A 283 -21.11 -6.50 -14.48
CA MET A 283 -21.13 -5.19 -13.85
C MET A 283 -22.50 -4.94 -13.22
N ARG A 284 -22.54 -4.68 -11.89
CA ARG A 284 -23.77 -4.38 -11.14
C ARG A 284 -23.75 -2.95 -10.66
N LEU A 285 -24.65 -2.12 -11.20
CA LEU A 285 -24.77 -0.71 -10.88
C LEU A 285 -26.07 -0.43 -10.14
N SER A 286 -25.98 0.36 -9.07
CA SER A 286 -27.13 0.75 -8.24
C SER A 286 -27.02 2.18 -7.74
N GLY A 287 -28.12 2.71 -7.16
CA GLY A 287 -28.19 4.04 -6.61
C GLY A 287 -28.88 5.05 -7.51
N ALA A 288 -28.34 6.27 -7.65
CA ALA A 288 -29.00 7.35 -8.39
C ALA A 288 -28.05 8.13 -9.31
N THR A 289 -28.54 8.48 -10.51
CA THR A 289 -27.81 9.34 -11.46
C THR A 289 -28.79 10.20 -12.26
N ASN A 290 -28.31 11.35 -12.75
CA ASN A 290 -29.09 12.17 -13.69
C ASN A 290 -28.94 11.65 -15.12
N MET A 291 -27.73 11.38 -15.57
CA MET A 291 -27.43 10.85 -16.89
C MET A 291 -26.65 9.57 -16.82
N TYR A 292 -26.98 8.62 -17.69
CA TYR A 292 -26.34 7.33 -17.76
C TYR A 292 -26.11 6.90 -19.20
N SER A 293 -24.90 6.52 -19.49
CA SER A 293 -24.52 5.92 -20.77
C SER A 293 -23.86 4.57 -20.53
N ARG A 294 -24.16 3.56 -21.34
CA ARG A 294 -23.54 2.25 -21.25
C ARG A 294 -23.07 1.75 -22.59
N HIS A 295 -21.90 1.12 -22.59
CA HIS A 295 -21.33 0.44 -23.74
C HIS A 295 -20.98 -0.98 -23.35
N LYS A 296 -21.42 -1.97 -24.13
CA LYS A 296 -21.15 -3.37 -23.86
C LYS A 296 -20.57 -4.05 -25.11
N ARG A 297 -19.41 -4.73 -24.91
CA ARG A 297 -18.83 -5.68 -25.87
C ARG A 297 -18.32 -6.89 -25.07
N GLY A 298 -18.79 -8.09 -25.38
CA GLY A 298 -18.41 -9.32 -24.67
C GLY A 298 -19.62 -10.08 -24.16
N SER A 299 -19.35 -11.19 -23.44
CA SER A 299 -20.38 -12.11 -22.93
C SER A 299 -20.93 -11.71 -21.56
N GLY A 300 -20.21 -10.95 -20.76
CA GLY A 300 -20.65 -10.44 -19.45
C GLY A 300 -21.89 -9.56 -19.52
N ASN A 301 -22.50 -9.23 -18.39
CA ASN A 301 -23.74 -8.44 -18.34
C ASN A 301 -23.58 -7.16 -17.55
N ILE A 302 -24.34 -6.11 -17.93
CA ILE A 302 -24.50 -4.91 -17.12
C ILE A 302 -25.90 -4.96 -16.50
N TYR A 303 -25.95 -5.11 -15.18
CA TYR A 303 -27.17 -5.08 -14.37
C TYR A 303 -27.33 -3.68 -13.78
N ASP A 304 -28.23 -2.89 -14.31
CA ASP A 304 -28.49 -1.49 -13.93
C ASP A 304 -29.94 -1.23 -13.53
N ASN A 305 -30.72 -2.29 -13.25
CA ASN A 305 -32.14 -2.17 -12.87
C ASN A 305 -32.36 -1.41 -11.56
N ASN A 306 -31.35 -1.43 -10.66
CA ASN A 306 -31.35 -0.72 -9.38
C ASN A 306 -30.75 0.70 -9.48
N LEU A 307 -30.39 1.16 -10.68
CA LEU A 307 -29.88 2.50 -10.90
C LEU A 307 -31.05 3.43 -11.30
N LYS A 308 -31.47 4.30 -10.37
CA LYS A 308 -32.51 5.32 -10.61
C LYS A 308 -31.95 6.42 -11.48
N ARG A 309 -32.69 6.82 -12.54
CA ARG A 309 -32.30 7.86 -13.50
C ARG A 309 -33.29 9.01 -13.47
N SER A 310 -32.80 10.25 -13.36
CA SER A 310 -33.68 11.45 -13.37
C SER A 310 -34.05 11.89 -14.75
N GLN A 311 -33.23 11.56 -15.76
CA GLN A 311 -33.50 11.86 -17.19
C GLN A 311 -33.25 10.60 -18.01
N THR A 312 -34.23 10.21 -18.82
CA THR A 312 -34.07 9.14 -19.80
C THR A 312 -33.45 9.76 -21.06
N MET A 313 -32.15 9.59 -21.26
CA MET A 313 -31.58 9.81 -22.59
C MET A 313 -32.07 8.68 -23.50
N SER A 314 -32.73 9.04 -24.60
CA SER A 314 -33.05 8.11 -25.69
C SER A 314 -31.77 7.38 -26.10
N THR A 315 -31.84 6.06 -26.20
CA THR A 315 -30.81 5.21 -26.81
C THR A 315 -30.41 5.77 -28.15
N VAL A 316 -29.21 6.36 -28.24
CA VAL A 316 -28.64 6.70 -29.55
C VAL A 316 -28.26 5.36 -30.20
N SER A 317 -29.05 5.01 -31.20
CA SER A 317 -28.79 3.97 -32.15
C SER A 317 -27.40 4.16 -32.76
N SER A 318 -26.69 3.06 -32.98
CA SER A 318 -25.31 2.94 -33.48
C SER A 318 -25.10 3.45 -34.91
N THR A 319 -25.39 4.74 -35.22
CA THR A 319 -25.20 5.28 -36.56
C THR A 319 -24.60 6.70 -36.62
N GLU A 320 -23.98 7.17 -35.57
CA GLU A 320 -23.14 8.39 -35.73
C GLU A 320 -21.72 8.14 -35.21
N ARG A 321 -20.89 7.69 -36.14
CA ARG A 321 -19.41 7.82 -36.05
C ARG A 321 -19.11 9.30 -36.40
N SER A 322 -18.41 9.91 -35.49
CA SER A 322 -17.42 10.99 -35.61
C SER A 322 -17.71 12.18 -34.71
N ALA A 323 -16.71 12.41 -33.91
CA ALA A 323 -16.32 13.62 -33.21
C ALA A 323 -16.29 13.50 -31.67
N PHE A 324 -15.45 12.62 -31.16
CA PHE A 324 -14.76 12.93 -29.90
C PHE A 324 -13.39 12.21 -29.93
N SER A 325 -12.35 12.98 -30.18
CA SER A 325 -10.97 12.54 -30.03
C SER A 325 -10.59 12.58 -28.53
N PRO A 326 -10.15 11.49 -27.92
CA PRO A 326 -9.66 11.52 -26.55
C PRO A 326 -8.17 11.85 -26.54
N ASN A 327 -7.82 13.09 -26.89
CA ASN A 327 -6.45 13.57 -26.70
C ASN A 327 -6.43 14.52 -25.50
N GLY A 328 -5.85 14.07 -24.40
CA GLY A 328 -5.56 14.98 -23.30
C GLY A 328 -5.24 14.40 -21.94
N ILE A 329 -4.92 13.10 -21.79
CA ILE A 329 -4.22 12.62 -20.57
C ILE A 329 -3.32 11.46 -20.96
N GLU A 330 -2.18 11.75 -21.55
CA GLU A 330 -1.03 10.83 -21.56
C GLU A 330 -0.24 11.03 -20.28
N ALA A 331 -0.11 9.96 -19.50
CA ALA A 331 0.90 9.87 -18.46
C ALA A 331 2.25 9.68 -19.15
N GLN A 332 3.13 10.64 -19.05
CA GLN A 332 4.54 10.47 -19.38
C GLN A 332 5.29 9.74 -18.26
N PRO A 333 6.35 8.98 -18.58
CA PRO A 333 7.03 7.96 -17.79
C PRO A 333 7.74 8.47 -16.53
#